data_26ba3f1cbe450f7b87721ecda57e00cd
#
_entry.id   26ba3f1cbe450f7b87721ecda57e00cd
#
_cell.length_a   1.000
_cell.length_b   1.000
_cell.length_c   1.000
_cell.angle_alpha   90.00
_cell.angle_beta   90.00
_cell.angle_gamma   90.00
#
_symmetry.space_group_name_H-M   'P 1'
#
loop_
_entity.id
_entity.type
_entity.pdbx_description
1 polymer ?
#
loop_
_entity_poly.entity_id
_entity_poly.type
_entity_poly.pdbx_seq_one_letter_code
_entity_poly.pdbx_strand_id
1 'polypeptide(L)'
;MPLRAQGLTVTFGGLTAVKQLDLDVQEHEIHALIGPNGAGKTTVVNALSGFVRPTAGQVWINGASSPHWRSHTLARAGLGRTFQNTRLFGSMTVLETVLVGAHSRFDCGALAALLRTKKAREQEKAAVADAHRLIEFVGLGAHAATKQASALSYGHQRRVELARALISQPRVLLLDEPLAGMNVSEKLELSELIRQIRAQGVAILLIEHDMDVIRNLADRVTVLHFGSKLIEGTPQAVLAHDDVQSAYLGKRT
;
A
#
# COMPACT_ATOMS: atom_id res chain seq x y z
N MET A 1 -8.55 -8.74 -12.56
CA MET A 1 -7.84 -9.01 -11.28
C MET A 1 -6.70 -8.01 -11.16
N PRO A 2 -6.78 -7.07 -10.21
CA PRO A 2 -5.83 -5.96 -10.09
C PRO A 2 -4.43 -6.38 -9.63
N LEU A 3 -4.34 -7.33 -8.68
CA LEU A 3 -3.07 -7.89 -8.20
C LEU A 3 -3.13 -9.41 -8.20
N ARG A 4 -2.08 -10.05 -8.73
CA ARG A 4 -1.87 -11.49 -8.60
C ARG A 4 -0.39 -11.78 -8.48
N ALA A 5 -0.03 -12.64 -7.54
CA ALA A 5 1.27 -13.27 -7.44
C ALA A 5 1.07 -14.78 -7.55
N GLN A 6 1.92 -15.46 -8.34
CA GLN A 6 1.86 -16.91 -8.50
C GLN A 6 3.26 -17.50 -8.31
N GLY A 7 3.37 -18.47 -7.39
CA GLY A 7 4.61 -19.13 -7.05
C GLY A 7 5.71 -18.18 -6.55
N LEU A 8 5.33 -17.03 -5.97
CA LEU A 8 6.27 -15.99 -5.57
C LEU A 8 7.29 -16.55 -4.57
N THR A 9 8.56 -16.53 -4.99
CA THR A 9 9.67 -17.03 -4.17
C THR A 9 10.74 -15.96 -4.07
N VAL A 10 11.22 -15.71 -2.86
CA VAL A 10 12.30 -14.75 -2.60
C VAL A 10 13.34 -15.38 -1.69
N THR A 11 14.58 -15.42 -2.17
CA THR A 11 15.72 -16.01 -1.45
C THR A 11 16.84 -14.98 -1.31
N PHE A 12 17.38 -14.84 -0.11
CA PHE A 12 18.54 -14.01 0.20
C PHE A 12 19.69 -14.92 0.64
N GLY A 13 20.75 -15.04 -0.18
CA GLY A 13 21.80 -16.00 0.10
C GLY A 13 21.24 -17.42 0.25
N GLY A 14 21.42 -18.05 1.39
CA GLY A 14 20.89 -19.38 1.71
C GLY A 14 19.50 -19.39 2.35
N LEU A 15 18.91 -18.22 2.67
CA LEU A 15 17.63 -18.11 3.36
C LEU A 15 16.50 -17.84 2.35
N THR A 16 15.51 -18.73 2.28
CA THR A 16 14.27 -18.50 1.53
C THR A 16 13.25 -17.81 2.43
N ALA A 17 13.08 -16.49 2.22
CA ALA A 17 12.18 -15.66 3.01
C ALA A 17 10.71 -15.75 2.59
N VAL A 18 10.44 -16.09 1.31
CA VAL A 18 9.09 -16.37 0.78
C VAL A 18 9.19 -17.59 -0.12
N LYS A 19 8.27 -18.54 0.05
CA LYS A 19 8.29 -19.85 -0.60
C LYS A 19 6.98 -20.07 -1.36
N GLN A 20 7.04 -20.05 -2.69
CA GLN A 20 5.94 -20.40 -3.60
C GLN A 20 4.58 -19.80 -3.20
N LEU A 21 4.58 -18.52 -2.81
CA LEU A 21 3.35 -17.83 -2.37
C LEU A 21 2.47 -17.52 -3.57
N ASP A 22 1.23 -18.03 -3.51
CA ASP A 22 0.12 -17.58 -4.36
C ASP A 22 -0.74 -16.61 -3.57
N LEU A 23 -0.93 -15.42 -4.11
CA LEU A 23 -1.72 -14.33 -3.52
C LEU A 23 -2.42 -13.57 -4.62
N ASP A 24 -3.68 -13.26 -4.43
CA ASP A 24 -4.42 -12.37 -5.31
C ASP A 24 -5.26 -11.37 -4.50
N VAL A 25 -5.54 -10.22 -5.09
CA VAL A 25 -6.44 -9.21 -4.52
C VAL A 25 -7.43 -8.80 -5.60
N GLN A 26 -8.72 -8.86 -5.26
CA GLN A 26 -9.82 -8.53 -6.18
C GLN A 26 -10.12 -7.03 -6.18
N GLU A 27 -10.87 -6.57 -7.18
CA GLU A 27 -11.43 -5.21 -7.15
C GLU A 27 -12.41 -5.08 -5.98
N HIS A 28 -12.44 -3.90 -5.37
CA HIS A 28 -13.29 -3.62 -4.21
C HIS A 28 -13.03 -4.53 -3.00
N GLU A 29 -11.82 -5.08 -2.88
CA GLU A 29 -11.42 -5.97 -1.78
C GLU A 29 -10.34 -5.33 -0.90
N ILE A 30 -10.48 -5.51 0.41
CA ILE A 30 -9.40 -5.35 1.38
C ILE A 30 -8.90 -6.73 1.77
N HIS A 31 -7.78 -7.15 1.20
CA HIS A 31 -7.13 -8.41 1.53
C HIS A 31 -6.02 -8.16 2.55
N ALA A 32 -6.14 -8.74 3.74
CA ALA A 32 -5.10 -8.62 4.76
C ALA A 32 -4.04 -9.73 4.62
N LEU A 33 -2.78 -9.35 4.66
CA LEU A 33 -1.64 -10.27 4.79
C LEU A 33 -1.09 -10.18 6.21
N ILE A 34 -1.29 -11.22 7.00
CA ILE A 34 -0.89 -11.28 8.40
C ILE A 34 0.14 -12.38 8.66
N GLY A 35 0.68 -12.43 9.85
CA GLY A 35 1.64 -13.46 10.28
C GLY A 35 2.59 -12.92 11.36
N PRO A 36 3.27 -13.78 12.11
CA PRO A 36 4.21 -13.38 13.14
C PRO A 36 5.39 -12.57 12.58
N ASN A 37 6.17 -11.97 13.47
CA ASN A 37 7.40 -11.29 13.08
C ASN A 37 8.37 -12.29 12.44
N GLY A 38 9.01 -11.87 11.34
CA GLY A 38 9.88 -12.76 10.56
C GLY A 38 9.16 -13.71 9.61
N ALA A 39 7.82 -13.70 9.52
CA ALA A 39 7.06 -14.57 8.61
C ALA A 39 7.31 -14.29 7.12
N GLY A 40 7.90 -13.13 6.75
CA GLY A 40 8.20 -12.75 5.37
C GLY A 40 7.26 -11.68 4.79
N LYS A 41 6.33 -11.10 5.56
CA LYS A 41 5.35 -10.09 5.08
C LYS A 41 6.01 -8.91 4.36
N THR A 42 6.99 -8.26 4.98
CA THR A 42 7.74 -7.15 4.39
C THR A 42 8.46 -7.56 3.11
N THR A 43 8.97 -8.80 3.04
CA THR A 43 9.60 -9.34 1.82
C THR A 43 8.57 -9.50 0.70
N VAL A 44 7.36 -10.00 1.00
CA VAL A 44 6.25 -10.07 0.04
C VAL A 44 5.91 -8.69 -0.50
N VAL A 45 5.68 -7.69 0.37
CA VAL A 45 5.37 -6.31 -0.05
C VAL A 45 6.48 -5.71 -0.90
N ASN A 46 7.74 -5.93 -0.52
CA ASN A 46 8.89 -5.44 -1.27
C ASN A 46 9.00 -6.12 -2.65
N ALA A 47 8.69 -7.41 -2.75
CA ALA A 47 8.67 -8.12 -4.02
C ALA A 47 7.51 -7.63 -4.91
N LEU A 48 6.29 -7.49 -4.36
CA LEU A 48 5.12 -6.98 -5.07
C LEU A 48 5.29 -5.53 -5.55
N SER A 49 6.10 -4.72 -4.86
CA SER A 49 6.35 -3.31 -5.21
C SER A 49 7.68 -3.07 -5.95
N GLY A 50 8.37 -4.14 -6.36
CA GLY A 50 9.59 -4.07 -7.19
C GLY A 50 10.84 -3.55 -6.47
N PHE A 51 10.84 -3.52 -5.13
CA PHE A 51 12.03 -3.22 -4.32
C PHE A 51 12.93 -4.43 -4.14
N VAL A 52 12.36 -5.64 -4.21
CA VAL A 52 13.08 -6.91 -4.18
C VAL A 52 12.67 -7.70 -5.41
N ARG A 53 13.65 -8.23 -6.14
CA ARG A 53 13.38 -9.09 -7.29
C ARG A 53 13.06 -10.50 -6.81
N PRO A 54 11.90 -11.08 -7.21
CA PRO A 54 11.64 -12.50 -6.96
C PRO A 54 12.71 -13.40 -7.56
N THR A 55 13.05 -14.46 -6.84
CA THR A 55 13.94 -15.52 -7.32
C THR A 55 13.19 -16.44 -8.29
N ALA A 56 11.89 -16.66 -8.04
CA ALA A 56 10.99 -17.40 -8.92
C ALA A 56 9.54 -16.89 -8.75
N GLY A 57 8.67 -17.32 -9.64
CA GLY A 57 7.27 -16.91 -9.70
C GLY A 57 7.05 -15.64 -10.51
N GLN A 58 5.80 -15.21 -10.59
CA GLN A 58 5.37 -14.05 -11.37
C GLN A 58 4.41 -13.17 -10.60
N VAL A 59 4.43 -11.85 -10.90
CA VAL A 59 3.49 -10.85 -10.38
C VAL A 59 2.80 -10.16 -11.54
N TRP A 60 1.48 -10.02 -11.44
CA TRP A 60 0.64 -9.29 -12.39
C TRP A 60 -0.01 -8.11 -11.69
N ILE A 61 0.04 -6.95 -12.34
CA ILE A 61 -0.71 -5.75 -11.96
C ILE A 61 -1.61 -5.38 -13.13
N ASN A 62 -2.92 -5.31 -12.89
CA ASN A 62 -3.94 -5.03 -13.92
C ASN A 62 -3.80 -5.92 -15.17
N GLY A 63 -3.53 -7.19 -14.97
CA GLY A 63 -3.36 -8.17 -16.06
C GLY A 63 -2.03 -8.10 -16.81
N ALA A 64 -1.19 -7.09 -16.56
CA ALA A 64 0.14 -7.01 -17.11
C ALA A 64 1.15 -7.68 -16.18
N SER A 65 2.07 -8.47 -16.76
CA SER A 65 3.21 -9.04 -16.03
C SER A 65 4.52 -8.62 -16.67
N SER A 66 5.57 -8.53 -15.87
CA SER A 66 6.91 -8.31 -16.38
C SER A 66 7.94 -9.04 -15.51
N PRO A 67 8.90 -9.75 -16.12
CA PRO A 67 9.99 -10.37 -15.37
C PRO A 67 10.97 -9.34 -14.79
N HIS A 68 10.85 -8.08 -15.20
CA HIS A 68 11.75 -6.97 -14.81
C HIS A 68 11.00 -5.81 -14.18
N TRP A 69 10.04 -6.12 -13.29
CA TRP A 69 9.35 -5.08 -12.54
C TRP A 69 10.34 -4.20 -11.75
N ARG A 70 10.33 -2.91 -12.07
CA ARG A 70 10.93 -1.87 -11.23
C ARG A 70 9.81 -1.03 -10.63
N SER A 71 10.05 -0.42 -9.48
CA SER A 71 9.01 0.33 -8.76
C SER A 71 8.30 1.37 -9.63
N HIS A 72 9.02 2.06 -10.52
CA HIS A 72 8.42 3.05 -11.43
C HIS A 72 7.52 2.43 -12.51
N THR A 73 7.83 1.21 -13.00
CA THR A 73 6.96 0.50 -13.96
C THR A 73 5.71 -0.03 -13.29
N LEU A 74 5.81 -0.50 -12.05
CA LEU A 74 4.67 -0.92 -11.25
C LEU A 74 3.74 0.27 -10.92
N ALA A 75 4.31 1.43 -10.57
CA ALA A 75 3.52 2.64 -10.35
C ALA A 75 2.72 3.04 -11.60
N ARG A 76 3.33 2.97 -12.79
CA ARG A 76 2.63 3.21 -14.08
C ARG A 76 1.60 2.13 -14.40
N ALA A 77 1.78 0.90 -13.93
CA ALA A 77 0.80 -0.17 -14.07
C ALA A 77 -0.38 -0.02 -13.10
N GLY A 78 -0.36 0.98 -12.21
CA GLY A 78 -1.44 1.29 -11.29
C GLY A 78 -1.24 0.73 -9.88
N LEU A 79 0.00 0.49 -9.45
CA LEU A 79 0.32 0.13 -8.07
C LEU A 79 0.69 1.36 -7.26
N GLY A 80 -0.07 1.66 -6.21
CA GLY A 80 0.28 2.60 -5.15
C GLY A 80 0.83 1.88 -3.93
N ARG A 81 1.71 2.52 -3.17
CA ARG A 81 2.22 1.99 -1.89
C ARG A 81 2.43 3.11 -0.87
N THR A 82 2.04 2.86 0.38
CA THR A 82 2.52 3.60 1.55
C THR A 82 3.72 2.87 2.17
N PHE A 83 4.53 3.57 2.96
CA PHE A 83 5.69 2.99 3.62
C PHE A 83 5.48 2.97 5.13
N GLN A 84 6.00 1.95 5.80
CA GLN A 84 5.92 1.78 7.26
C GLN A 84 6.48 2.98 8.03
N ASN A 85 7.59 3.54 7.59
CA ASN A 85 8.15 4.77 8.16
C ASN A 85 7.70 5.97 7.34
N THR A 86 7.02 6.92 8.00
CA THR A 86 6.59 8.18 7.39
C THR A 86 7.80 8.94 6.85
N ARG A 87 8.06 8.78 5.55
CA ARG A 87 9.12 9.51 4.86
C ARG A 87 8.53 10.76 4.22
N LEU A 88 8.15 11.71 5.07
CA LEU A 88 7.78 13.04 4.60
C LEU A 88 9.06 13.87 4.41
N PHE A 89 9.12 14.58 3.34
CA PHE A 89 10.21 15.54 3.11
C PHE A 89 10.03 16.72 4.06
N GLY A 90 10.91 16.87 5.05
CA GLY A 90 10.72 17.78 6.18
C GLY A 90 10.50 19.25 5.82
N SER A 91 10.93 19.68 4.63
CA SER A 91 10.77 21.06 4.12
C SER A 91 9.59 21.26 3.18
N MET A 92 8.92 20.18 2.74
CA MET A 92 7.80 20.25 1.80
C MET A 92 6.48 20.54 2.50
N THR A 93 5.63 21.32 1.85
CA THR A 93 4.23 21.47 2.22
C THR A 93 3.45 20.19 1.97
N VAL A 94 2.25 20.08 2.55
CA VAL A 94 1.32 18.97 2.28
C VAL A 94 1.03 18.87 0.79
N LEU A 95 0.73 20.00 0.14
CA LEU A 95 0.44 20.04 -1.30
C LEU A 95 1.62 19.51 -2.12
N GLU A 96 2.83 20.01 -1.87
CA GLU A 96 4.05 19.55 -2.57
C GLU A 96 4.30 18.07 -2.34
N THR A 97 4.13 17.59 -1.09
CA THR A 97 4.28 16.17 -0.73
C THR A 97 3.30 15.29 -1.50
N VAL A 98 2.05 15.70 -1.61
CA VAL A 98 1.04 14.95 -2.38
C VAL A 98 1.39 14.96 -3.87
N LEU A 99 1.79 16.12 -4.42
CA LEU A 99 2.16 16.25 -5.83
C LEU A 99 3.35 15.38 -6.25
N VAL A 100 4.28 15.05 -5.35
CA VAL A 100 5.35 14.07 -5.62
C VAL A 100 4.78 12.74 -6.10
N GLY A 101 3.65 12.31 -5.53
CA GLY A 101 2.96 11.06 -5.94
C GLY A 101 2.40 11.08 -7.35
N ALA A 102 2.15 12.28 -7.92
CA ALA A 102 1.63 12.42 -9.28
C ALA A 102 2.68 12.17 -10.38
N HIS A 103 3.96 12.03 -10.03
CA HIS A 103 5.05 11.94 -11.02
C HIS A 103 4.85 10.81 -12.04
N SER A 104 4.27 9.67 -11.64
CA SER A 104 4.00 8.55 -12.54
C SER A 104 2.95 8.85 -13.62
N ARG A 105 2.13 9.90 -13.45
CA ARG A 105 1.06 10.31 -14.37
C ARG A 105 1.53 11.28 -15.44
N PHE A 106 2.70 11.90 -15.26
CA PHE A 106 3.22 12.87 -16.23
C PHE A 106 3.87 12.15 -17.41
N ASP A 107 3.23 12.24 -18.58
CA ASP A 107 3.76 11.74 -19.86
C ASP A 107 4.75 12.71 -20.51
N CYS A 108 4.88 13.90 -19.95
CA CYS A 108 5.81 14.90 -20.48
C CYS A 108 7.24 14.56 -20.09
N GLY A 109 8.10 14.30 -21.08
CA GLY A 109 9.55 14.16 -20.85
C GLY A 109 10.16 15.42 -20.19
N ALA A 110 11.31 15.25 -19.55
CA ALA A 110 12.01 16.33 -18.84
C ALA A 110 12.17 17.62 -19.70
N LEU A 111 12.39 17.47 -21.00
CA LEU A 111 12.53 18.61 -21.94
C LEU A 111 11.21 19.39 -22.09
N ALA A 112 10.06 18.71 -22.17
CA ALA A 112 8.76 19.37 -22.28
C ALA A 112 8.36 20.08 -20.97
N ALA A 113 8.75 19.53 -19.82
CA ALA A 113 8.60 20.15 -18.52
C ALA A 113 9.48 21.41 -18.41
N LEU A 114 10.75 21.36 -18.85
CA LEU A 114 11.69 22.47 -18.86
C LEU A 114 11.20 23.60 -19.76
N LEU A 115 10.66 23.30 -20.94
CA LEU A 115 10.12 24.26 -21.90
C LEU A 115 8.73 24.78 -21.53
N ARG A 116 8.13 24.31 -20.40
CA ARG A 116 6.81 24.73 -19.93
C ARG A 116 5.74 24.72 -21.03
N THR A 117 5.71 23.65 -21.83
CA THR A 117 4.74 23.53 -22.92
C THR A 117 3.30 23.66 -22.41
N LYS A 118 2.36 24.02 -23.30
CA LYS A 118 0.94 24.16 -22.95
C LYS A 118 0.42 22.86 -22.28
N LYS A 119 0.76 21.70 -22.85
CA LYS A 119 0.40 20.37 -22.30
C LYS A 119 0.97 20.16 -20.90
N ALA A 120 2.22 20.51 -20.63
CA ALA A 120 2.84 20.38 -19.32
C ALA A 120 2.14 21.24 -18.26
N ARG A 121 1.78 22.49 -18.60
CA ARG A 121 1.05 23.40 -17.70
C ARG A 121 -0.37 22.91 -17.39
N GLU A 122 -1.07 22.36 -18.39
CA GLU A 122 -2.41 21.78 -18.21
C GLU A 122 -2.36 20.56 -17.29
N GLN A 123 -1.38 19.67 -17.48
CA GLN A 123 -1.17 18.51 -16.60
C GLN A 123 -0.82 18.93 -15.17
N GLU A 124 0.05 19.91 -14.99
CA GLU A 124 0.40 20.46 -13.68
C GLU A 124 -0.83 21.06 -12.97
N LYS A 125 -1.61 21.89 -13.68
CA LYS A 125 -2.84 22.49 -13.14
C LYS A 125 -3.86 21.42 -12.73
N ALA A 126 -4.03 20.38 -13.53
CA ALA A 126 -4.92 19.27 -13.20
C ALA A 126 -4.42 18.50 -11.96
N ALA A 127 -3.11 18.23 -11.88
CA ALA A 127 -2.53 17.55 -10.72
C ALA A 127 -2.68 18.37 -9.43
N VAL A 128 -2.52 19.69 -9.49
CA VAL A 128 -2.75 20.58 -8.32
C VAL A 128 -4.21 20.52 -7.87
N ALA A 129 -5.16 20.57 -8.81
CA ALA A 129 -6.59 20.45 -8.48
C ALA A 129 -6.91 19.07 -7.87
N ASP A 130 -6.34 17.97 -8.40
CA ASP A 130 -6.47 16.64 -7.86
C ASP A 130 -5.88 16.54 -6.44
N ALA A 131 -4.71 17.15 -6.23
CA ALA A 131 -4.06 17.15 -4.91
C ALA A 131 -4.91 17.85 -3.86
N HIS A 132 -5.52 19.01 -4.18
CA HIS A 132 -6.45 19.69 -3.27
C HIS A 132 -7.67 18.80 -2.93
N ARG A 133 -8.28 18.17 -3.93
CA ARG A 133 -9.40 17.23 -3.69
C ARG A 133 -9.00 16.07 -2.78
N LEU A 134 -7.81 15.50 -2.99
CA LEU A 134 -7.32 14.40 -2.16
C LEU A 134 -6.99 14.85 -0.73
N ILE A 135 -6.43 16.04 -0.53
CA ILE A 135 -6.17 16.61 0.80
C ILE A 135 -7.49 16.75 1.58
N GLU A 136 -8.56 17.20 0.92
CA GLU A 136 -9.89 17.26 1.53
C GLU A 136 -10.47 15.86 1.76
N PHE A 137 -10.38 14.95 0.78
CA PHE A 137 -10.87 13.59 0.87
C PHE A 137 -10.26 12.80 2.04
N VAL A 138 -8.96 12.97 2.28
CA VAL A 138 -8.31 12.32 3.43
C VAL A 138 -8.58 13.04 4.77
N GLY A 139 -9.44 14.06 4.79
CA GLY A 139 -9.90 14.74 6.00
C GLY A 139 -8.90 15.72 6.62
N LEU A 140 -7.97 16.26 5.83
CA LEU A 140 -7.01 17.27 6.32
C LEU A 140 -7.54 18.71 6.22
N GLY A 141 -8.53 18.94 5.35
CA GLY A 141 -9.07 20.27 5.05
C GLY A 141 -8.14 21.11 4.18
N ALA A 142 -8.72 22.04 3.40
CA ALA A 142 -8.00 22.87 2.44
C ALA A 142 -6.84 23.67 3.04
N HIS A 143 -7.00 24.14 4.30
CA HIS A 143 -5.99 24.93 5.00
C HIS A 143 -4.69 24.15 5.31
N ALA A 144 -4.71 22.82 5.24
CA ALA A 144 -3.52 22.02 5.45
C ALA A 144 -2.56 22.07 4.26
N ALA A 145 -3.04 22.40 3.05
CA ALA A 145 -2.25 22.36 1.82
C ALA A 145 -0.94 23.15 1.89
N THR A 146 -0.94 24.29 2.57
CA THR A 146 0.22 25.20 2.72
C THR A 146 1.07 24.92 3.96
N LYS A 147 0.63 24.04 4.87
CA LYS A 147 1.40 23.67 6.06
C LYS A 147 2.55 22.75 5.70
N GLN A 148 3.64 22.79 6.46
CA GLN A 148 4.69 21.78 6.35
C GLN A 148 4.13 20.43 6.79
N ALA A 149 4.34 19.40 5.95
CA ALA A 149 3.83 18.07 6.21
C ALA A 149 4.41 17.47 7.52
N SER A 150 5.68 17.75 7.82
CA SER A 150 6.36 17.32 9.05
C SER A 150 5.84 17.99 10.33
N ALA A 151 5.16 19.12 10.24
CA ALA A 151 4.58 19.83 11.39
C ALA A 151 3.20 19.30 11.82
N LEU A 152 2.63 18.38 11.05
CA LEU A 152 1.34 17.77 11.36
C LEU A 152 1.47 16.68 12.44
N SER A 153 0.37 16.38 13.14
CA SER A 153 0.30 15.20 14.01
C SER A 153 0.57 13.91 13.22
N TYR A 154 1.00 12.87 13.92
CA TYR A 154 1.33 11.58 13.28
C TYR A 154 0.18 11.02 12.44
N GLY A 155 -1.05 11.03 12.96
CA GLY A 155 -2.23 10.59 12.22
C GLY A 155 -2.50 11.42 10.95
N HIS A 156 -2.29 12.74 11.02
CA HIS A 156 -2.39 13.60 9.84
C HIS A 156 -1.26 13.35 8.83
N GLN A 157 -0.04 13.06 9.28
CA GLN A 157 1.05 12.68 8.38
C GLN A 157 0.73 11.40 7.61
N ARG A 158 0.12 10.39 8.25
CA ARG A 158 -0.37 9.17 7.60
C ARG A 158 -1.43 9.45 6.53
N ARG A 159 -2.32 10.42 6.78
CA ARG A 159 -3.31 10.87 5.78
C ARG A 159 -2.64 11.55 4.58
N VAL A 160 -1.57 12.32 4.80
CA VAL A 160 -0.75 12.89 3.70
C VAL A 160 -0.10 11.80 2.87
N GLU A 161 0.47 10.76 3.50
CA GLU A 161 1.04 9.61 2.78
C GLU A 161 -0.01 8.89 1.92
N LEU A 162 -1.21 8.72 2.47
CA LEU A 162 -2.32 8.11 1.74
C LEU A 162 -2.74 8.95 0.54
N ALA A 163 -2.89 10.28 0.71
CA ALA A 163 -3.16 11.21 -0.38
C ALA A 163 -2.06 11.18 -1.46
N ARG A 164 -0.78 11.11 -1.05
CA ARG A 164 0.35 10.96 -1.96
C ARG A 164 0.30 9.65 -2.76
N ALA A 165 -0.14 8.54 -2.16
CA ALA A 165 -0.29 7.29 -2.87
C ALA A 165 -1.50 7.34 -3.83
N LEU A 166 -2.60 7.96 -3.42
CA LEU A 166 -3.85 8.04 -4.19
C LEU A 166 -3.77 8.95 -5.40
N ILE A 167 -2.93 9.99 -5.38
CA ILE A 167 -2.83 10.94 -6.51
C ILE A 167 -2.32 10.26 -7.79
N SER A 168 -1.61 9.14 -7.67
CA SER A 168 -1.23 8.31 -8.82
C SER A 168 -2.41 7.58 -9.46
N GLN A 169 -3.62 7.65 -8.88
CA GLN A 169 -4.85 6.93 -9.29
C GLN A 169 -4.62 5.41 -9.36
N PRO A 170 -4.17 4.79 -8.26
CA PRO A 170 -3.82 3.39 -8.28
C PRO A 170 -5.07 2.50 -8.43
N ARG A 171 -4.92 1.37 -9.14
CA ARG A 171 -5.90 0.27 -9.13
C ARG A 171 -5.66 -0.68 -7.95
N VAL A 172 -4.42 -0.71 -7.47
CA VAL A 172 -3.98 -1.50 -6.31
C VAL A 172 -3.25 -0.60 -5.34
N LEU A 173 -3.58 -0.69 -4.07
CA LEU A 173 -2.92 0.05 -3.00
C LEU A 173 -2.34 -0.92 -1.96
N LEU A 174 -1.02 -0.87 -1.76
CA LEU A 174 -0.34 -1.61 -0.70
C LEU A 174 -0.23 -0.71 0.53
N LEU A 175 -0.84 -1.11 1.64
CA LEU A 175 -0.81 -0.43 2.92
C LEU A 175 0.01 -1.25 3.92
N ASP A 176 1.16 -0.71 4.34
CA ASP A 176 2.10 -1.39 5.23
C ASP A 176 2.01 -0.77 6.63
N GLU A 177 1.29 -1.44 7.54
CA GLU A 177 0.97 -1.03 8.91
C GLU A 177 0.44 0.43 9.01
N PRO A 178 -0.62 0.79 8.25
CA PRO A 178 -1.07 2.18 8.17
C PRO A 178 -1.62 2.72 9.49
N LEU A 179 -2.08 1.85 10.39
CA LEU A 179 -2.74 2.19 11.67
C LEU A 179 -1.78 2.08 12.87
N ALA A 180 -0.52 1.69 12.66
CA ALA A 180 0.44 1.57 13.74
C ALA A 180 0.70 2.90 14.45
N GLY A 181 0.75 2.87 15.79
CA GLY A 181 1.04 4.06 16.61
C GLY A 181 -0.12 5.05 16.77
N MET A 182 -1.32 4.75 16.25
CA MET A 182 -2.51 5.58 16.37
C MET A 182 -3.33 5.22 17.61
N ASN A 183 -4.03 6.21 18.16
CA ASN A 183 -5.06 5.99 19.18
C ASN A 183 -6.33 5.38 18.55
N VAL A 184 -7.29 4.97 19.39
CA VAL A 184 -8.51 4.26 18.95
C VAL A 184 -9.34 5.10 17.97
N SER A 185 -9.54 6.41 18.25
CA SER A 185 -10.31 7.29 17.36
C SER A 185 -9.65 7.45 16.01
N GLU A 186 -8.33 7.70 15.98
CA GLU A 186 -7.55 7.82 14.73
C GLU A 186 -7.61 6.54 13.91
N LYS A 187 -7.52 5.36 14.57
CA LYS A 187 -7.65 4.06 13.89
C LYS A 187 -9.03 3.90 13.24
N LEU A 188 -10.10 4.26 13.93
CA LEU A 188 -11.47 4.18 13.40
C LEU A 188 -11.65 5.09 12.18
N GLU A 189 -11.20 6.35 12.28
CA GLU A 189 -11.29 7.32 11.19
C GLU A 189 -10.48 6.89 9.96
N LEU A 190 -9.25 6.40 10.16
CA LEU A 190 -8.42 5.94 9.05
C LEU A 190 -8.96 4.63 8.44
N SER A 191 -9.52 3.73 9.26
CA SER A 191 -10.19 2.52 8.78
C SER A 191 -11.39 2.86 7.90
N GLU A 192 -12.17 3.86 8.27
CA GLU A 192 -13.30 4.32 7.46
C GLU A 192 -12.83 4.94 6.13
N LEU A 193 -11.76 5.72 6.15
CA LEU A 193 -11.14 6.24 4.94
C LEU A 193 -10.65 5.11 4.00
N ILE A 194 -10.05 4.06 4.56
CA ILE A 194 -9.62 2.88 3.79
C ILE A 194 -10.83 2.18 3.14
N ARG A 195 -11.97 2.06 3.85
CA ARG A 195 -13.22 1.53 3.27
C ARG A 195 -13.73 2.39 2.12
N GLN A 196 -13.68 3.72 2.25
CA GLN A 196 -14.08 4.64 1.20
C GLN A 196 -13.19 4.51 -0.05
N ILE A 197 -11.89 4.31 0.13
CA ILE A 197 -10.97 4.05 -0.99
C ILE A 197 -11.32 2.73 -1.68
N ARG A 198 -11.57 1.66 -0.91
CA ARG A 198 -12.04 0.39 -1.47
C ARG A 198 -13.35 0.56 -2.26
N ALA A 199 -14.29 1.31 -1.73
CA ALA A 199 -15.58 1.56 -2.38
C ALA A 199 -15.45 2.26 -3.75
N GLN A 200 -14.36 3.03 -3.96
CA GLN A 200 -14.02 3.63 -5.26
C GLN A 200 -13.41 2.64 -6.26
N GLY A 201 -13.34 1.34 -5.95
CA GLY A 201 -12.85 0.30 -6.85
C GLY A 201 -11.37 -0.05 -6.67
N VAL A 202 -10.69 0.55 -5.71
CA VAL A 202 -9.28 0.25 -5.43
C VAL A 202 -9.18 -1.08 -4.71
N ALA A 203 -8.37 -2.00 -5.23
CA ALA A 203 -7.97 -3.22 -4.55
C ALA A 203 -6.92 -2.90 -3.48
N ILE A 204 -7.08 -3.37 -2.25
CA ILE A 204 -6.19 -3.03 -1.15
C ILE A 204 -5.53 -4.28 -0.59
N LEU A 205 -4.21 -4.33 -0.59
CA LEU A 205 -3.44 -5.29 0.22
C LEU A 205 -2.98 -4.59 1.49
N LEU A 206 -3.51 -5.05 2.62
CA LEU A 206 -3.29 -4.49 3.94
C LEU A 206 -2.35 -5.39 4.75
N ILE A 207 -1.25 -4.85 5.24
CA ILE A 207 -0.41 -5.52 6.24
C ILE A 207 -0.75 -4.90 7.59
N GLU A 208 -1.21 -5.71 8.51
CA GLU A 208 -1.52 -5.29 9.88
C GLU A 208 -1.27 -6.43 10.87
N HIS A 209 -1.08 -6.06 12.13
CA HIS A 209 -0.89 -7.00 13.22
C HIS A 209 -1.96 -6.87 14.31
N ASP A 210 -2.81 -5.84 14.22
CA ASP A 210 -3.94 -5.61 15.12
C ASP A 210 -5.15 -6.46 14.65
N MET A 211 -5.46 -7.52 15.43
CA MET A 211 -6.50 -8.48 15.06
C MET A 211 -7.90 -7.89 15.02
N ASP A 212 -8.17 -6.85 15.84
CA ASP A 212 -9.47 -6.18 15.83
C ASP A 212 -9.62 -5.33 14.57
N VAL A 213 -8.56 -4.68 14.13
CA VAL A 213 -8.53 -3.98 12.83
C VAL A 213 -8.80 -4.96 11.69
N ILE A 214 -8.09 -6.09 11.67
CA ILE A 214 -8.22 -7.11 10.62
C ILE A 214 -9.64 -7.65 10.57
N ARG A 215 -10.21 -8.00 11.74
CA ARG A 215 -11.58 -8.54 11.84
C ARG A 215 -12.64 -7.58 11.30
N ASN A 216 -12.45 -6.27 11.53
CA ASN A 216 -13.43 -5.26 11.19
C ASN A 216 -13.23 -4.64 9.80
N LEU A 217 -12.02 -4.72 9.25
CA LEU A 217 -11.68 -4.00 8.01
C LEU A 217 -11.46 -4.93 6.81
N ALA A 218 -10.90 -6.12 7.01
CA ALA A 218 -10.55 -7.01 5.90
C ALA A 218 -11.76 -7.83 5.41
N ASP A 219 -11.83 -8.04 4.10
CA ASP A 219 -12.78 -8.95 3.48
C ASP A 219 -12.21 -10.38 3.44
N ARG A 220 -10.90 -10.51 3.23
CA ARG A 220 -10.17 -11.77 3.17
C ARG A 220 -8.81 -11.63 3.87
N VAL A 221 -8.32 -12.72 4.42
CA VAL A 221 -7.06 -12.77 5.17
C VAL A 221 -6.21 -13.92 4.67
N THR A 222 -4.95 -13.65 4.38
CA THR A 222 -3.91 -14.67 4.18
C THR A 222 -2.94 -14.62 5.36
N VAL A 223 -2.70 -15.77 5.98
CA VAL A 223 -1.68 -15.91 7.03
C VAL A 223 -0.40 -16.44 6.43
N LEU A 224 0.68 -15.70 6.64
CA LEU A 224 2.04 -16.10 6.26
C LEU A 224 2.76 -16.66 7.50
N HIS A 225 3.40 -17.82 7.36
CA HIS A 225 4.19 -18.45 8.42
C HIS A 225 5.44 -19.09 7.83
N PHE A 226 6.63 -18.70 8.32
CA PHE A 226 7.93 -19.12 7.80
C PHE A 226 8.06 -19.03 6.25
N GLY A 227 7.56 -17.93 5.68
CA GLY A 227 7.64 -17.66 4.25
C GLY A 227 6.60 -18.38 3.39
N SER A 228 5.73 -19.19 3.96
CA SER A 228 4.69 -19.94 3.23
C SER A 228 3.29 -19.51 3.67
N LYS A 229 2.31 -19.63 2.77
CA LYS A 229 0.89 -19.45 3.12
C LYS A 229 0.45 -20.57 4.03
N LEU A 230 0.00 -20.24 5.24
CA LEU A 230 -0.54 -21.19 6.20
C LEU A 230 -2.03 -21.46 5.91
N ILE A 231 -2.81 -20.42 5.81
CA ILE A 231 -4.25 -20.47 5.55
C ILE A 231 -4.73 -19.17 4.88
N GLU A 232 -5.84 -19.25 4.19
CA GLU A 232 -6.55 -18.11 3.61
C GLU A 232 -8.06 -18.29 3.79
N GLY A 233 -8.78 -17.22 4.09
CA GLY A 233 -10.23 -17.25 4.27
C GLY A 233 -10.81 -15.94 4.79
N THR A 234 -12.04 -16.00 5.29
CA THR A 234 -12.65 -14.83 5.96
C THR A 234 -11.92 -14.53 7.27
N PRO A 235 -11.90 -13.26 7.74
CA PRO A 235 -11.26 -12.90 8.99
C PRO A 235 -11.72 -13.78 10.17
N GLN A 236 -13.02 -14.06 10.27
CA GLN A 236 -13.59 -14.86 11.34
C GLN A 236 -13.06 -16.30 11.34
N ALA A 237 -13.04 -16.96 10.16
CA ALA A 237 -12.57 -18.33 10.03
C ALA A 237 -11.06 -18.44 10.29
N VAL A 238 -10.28 -17.49 9.74
CA VAL A 238 -8.82 -17.50 9.88
C VAL A 238 -8.39 -17.22 11.32
N LEU A 239 -8.98 -16.24 11.99
CA LEU A 239 -8.61 -15.87 13.36
C LEU A 239 -9.07 -16.91 14.41
N ALA A 240 -10.05 -17.75 14.07
CA ALA A 240 -10.48 -18.86 14.93
C ALA A 240 -9.68 -20.16 14.71
N HIS A 241 -8.79 -20.21 13.68
CA HIS A 241 -8.07 -21.43 13.34
C HIS A 241 -6.93 -21.71 14.33
N ASP A 242 -6.85 -22.94 14.84
CA ASP A 242 -5.89 -23.36 15.88
C ASP A 242 -4.43 -23.13 15.47
N ASP A 243 -4.06 -23.42 14.21
CA ASP A 243 -2.70 -23.21 13.72
C ASP A 243 -2.33 -21.74 13.69
N VAL A 244 -3.29 -20.84 13.42
CA VAL A 244 -3.07 -19.40 13.45
C VAL A 244 -2.84 -18.93 14.86
N GLN A 245 -3.68 -19.35 15.82
CA GLN A 245 -3.50 -19.03 17.23
C GLN A 245 -2.15 -19.55 17.74
N SER A 246 -1.79 -20.79 17.38
CA SER A 246 -0.49 -21.39 17.74
C SER A 246 0.70 -20.64 17.15
N ALA A 247 0.59 -20.14 15.91
CA ALA A 247 1.65 -19.38 15.25
C ALA A 247 1.92 -18.02 15.93
N TYR A 248 0.88 -17.39 16.50
CA TYR A 248 0.99 -16.10 17.19
C TYR A 248 1.35 -16.24 18.68
N LEU A 249 0.82 -17.25 19.36
CA LEU A 249 1.05 -17.43 20.79
C LEU A 249 2.37 -18.15 21.12
N GLY A 250 3.06 -18.72 20.10
CA GLY A 250 4.14 -19.67 20.29
C GLY A 250 3.57 -20.97 20.91
N LYS A 251 4.11 -22.12 20.58
CA LYS A 251 3.78 -23.35 21.32
C LYS A 251 4.11 -23.10 22.79
N ARG A 252 3.10 -23.08 23.65
CA ARG A 252 3.33 -23.35 25.07
C ARG A 252 3.87 -24.78 25.17
N THR A 253 5.20 -24.90 25.20
CA THR A 253 5.88 -26.14 25.65
C THR A 253 5.76 -26.22 27.16
#